data_8352a9039d635c2d341e26c3b0ae73a3
#
_entry.id   8352a9039d635c2d341e26c3b0ae73a3
#
_cell.length_a   1.000
_cell.length_b   1.000
_cell.length_c   1.000
_cell.angle_alpha   90.00
_cell.angle_beta   90.00
_cell.angle_gamma   90.00
#
_symmetry.space_group_name_H-M   'P 1'
#
loop_
_entity.id
_entity.type
_entity.pdbx_description
1 polymer ?
#
loop_
_entity_poly.entity_id
_entity_poly.type
_entity_poly.pdbx_seq_one_letter_code
_entity_poly.pdbx_strand_id
1 'polypeptide(L)'
;MSLFRKKSIDAILKKAESESHHTNLAKHLGVRDLTAFGIAAIIGAGIFSTIGKASAMGGPGVILLFVATAIACGFAALAYAEFASLVPVSGSAYTYSYVAFGELFAWIIGWALILEYDIGNITVAISWSDYFTSL
;
A
#
# COMPACT_ATOMS: atom_id res chain seq x y z
N MET A 1 -14.17 27.19 1.80
CA MET A 1 -13.14 26.14 1.81
C MET A 1 -12.92 25.70 0.36
N SER A 2 -11.68 25.71 -0.15
CA SER A 2 -11.41 25.28 -1.52
C SER A 2 -11.17 23.76 -1.50
N LEU A 3 -12.03 22.99 -2.17
CA LEU A 3 -11.94 21.51 -2.29
C LEU A 3 -10.66 21.04 -2.99
N PHE A 4 -9.99 21.95 -3.69
CA PHE A 4 -8.74 21.69 -4.41
C PHE A 4 -7.50 22.29 -3.73
N ARG A 5 -7.58 22.55 -2.42
CA ARG A 5 -6.44 23.05 -1.66
C ARG A 5 -5.35 21.97 -1.59
N LYS A 6 -4.17 22.29 -2.09
CA LYS A 6 -2.98 21.44 -2.01
C LYS A 6 -2.15 21.79 -0.77
N LYS A 7 -1.52 20.81 -0.17
CA LYS A 7 -0.46 21.06 0.82
C LYS A 7 0.86 21.30 0.11
N SER A 8 1.59 22.34 0.51
CA SER A 8 2.96 22.52 0.03
C SER A 8 3.87 21.45 0.63
N ILE A 9 4.81 20.95 -0.18
CA ILE A 9 5.80 19.94 0.24
C ILE A 9 6.58 20.46 1.45
N ASP A 10 6.99 21.73 1.43
CA ASP A 10 7.72 22.37 2.53
C ASP A 10 6.94 22.36 3.86
N ALA A 11 5.62 22.57 3.83
CA ALA A 11 4.80 22.51 5.03
C ALA A 11 4.69 21.08 5.59
N ILE A 12 4.68 20.08 4.72
CA ILE A 12 4.65 18.67 5.12
C ILE A 12 6.01 18.27 5.73
N LEU A 13 7.10 18.66 5.10
CA LEU A 13 8.46 18.35 5.59
C LEU A 13 8.72 19.00 6.95
N LYS A 14 8.40 20.29 7.09
CA LYS A 14 8.51 20.98 8.38
C LYS A 14 7.69 20.32 9.49
N LYS A 15 6.50 19.86 9.17
CA LYS A 15 5.65 19.15 10.13
C LYS A 15 6.28 17.80 10.51
N ALA A 16 6.78 17.04 9.54
CA ALA A 16 7.46 15.78 9.78
C ALA A 16 8.74 15.95 10.61
N GLU A 17 9.50 16.99 10.37
CA GLU A 17 10.69 17.35 11.19
C GLU A 17 10.28 17.69 12.64
N SER A 18 9.25 18.50 12.83
CA SER A 18 8.78 18.86 14.17
C SER A 18 8.26 17.65 14.96
N GLU A 19 7.58 16.73 14.29
CA GLU A 19 7.10 15.49 14.90
C GLU A 19 8.26 14.52 15.21
N SER A 20 9.30 14.48 14.39
CA SER A 20 10.47 13.63 14.62
C SER A 20 11.30 14.09 15.83
N HIS A 21 11.27 15.36 16.17
CA HIS A 21 11.91 15.89 17.39
C HIS A 21 11.16 15.51 18.67
N HIS A 22 9.87 15.20 18.59
CA HIS A 22 9.07 14.76 19.74
C HIS A 22 9.04 13.24 19.93
N THR A 23 9.34 12.47 18.88
CA THR A 23 9.41 11.00 18.93
C THR A 23 10.87 10.58 18.78
N ASN A 24 11.47 10.09 19.87
CA ASN A 24 12.84 9.53 19.89
C ASN A 24 12.94 8.19 19.13
N LEU A 25 12.27 8.06 17.99
CA LEU A 25 12.37 6.87 17.15
C LEU A 25 13.69 6.92 16.38
N ALA A 26 14.58 6.01 16.71
CA ALA A 26 15.86 5.88 16.03
C ALA A 26 15.66 5.26 14.64
N LYS A 27 16.22 5.88 13.60
CA LYS A 27 16.18 5.39 12.22
C LYS A 27 17.25 4.32 12.00
N HIS A 28 16.95 3.07 12.34
CA HIS A 28 17.88 1.93 12.18
C HIS A 28 17.58 1.04 10.99
N LEU A 29 16.41 1.21 10.33
CA LEU A 29 16.00 0.35 9.23
C LEU A 29 16.75 0.72 7.94
N GLY A 30 17.46 -0.26 7.40
CA GLY A 30 18.14 -0.15 6.11
C GLY A 30 17.24 -0.56 4.94
N VAL A 31 17.77 -0.42 3.73
CA VAL A 31 17.07 -0.81 2.50
C VAL A 31 16.68 -2.29 2.51
N ARG A 32 17.56 -3.16 3.03
CA ARG A 32 17.29 -4.61 3.12
C ARG A 32 16.13 -4.92 4.05
N ASP A 33 16.06 -4.26 5.19
CA ASP A 33 14.99 -4.45 6.17
C ASP A 33 13.65 -3.99 5.59
N LEU A 34 13.63 -2.82 4.96
CA LEU A 34 12.42 -2.28 4.30
C LEU A 34 11.97 -3.16 3.14
N THR A 35 12.90 -3.71 2.37
CA THR A 35 12.57 -4.65 1.29
C THR A 35 11.98 -5.95 1.85
N ALA A 36 12.56 -6.49 2.92
CA ALA A 36 12.05 -7.69 3.57
C ALA A 36 10.63 -7.48 4.14
N PHE A 37 10.39 -6.34 4.80
CA PHE A 37 9.05 -5.96 5.26
C PHE A 37 8.06 -5.78 4.12
N GLY A 38 8.48 -5.16 3.01
CA GLY A 38 7.65 -5.02 1.81
C GLY A 38 7.24 -6.37 1.22
N ILE A 39 8.19 -7.29 1.07
CA ILE A 39 7.92 -8.65 0.59
C ILE A 39 6.97 -9.38 1.55
N ALA A 40 7.21 -9.30 2.86
CA ALA A 40 6.35 -9.93 3.86
C ALA A 40 4.91 -9.37 3.84
N ALA A 41 4.74 -8.06 3.60
CA ALA A 41 3.43 -7.44 3.48
C ALA A 41 2.68 -7.85 2.19
N ILE A 42 3.41 -8.09 1.09
CA ILE A 42 2.83 -8.52 -0.19
C ILE A 42 2.41 -9.99 -0.14
N ILE A 43 3.20 -10.85 0.53
CA ILE A 43 2.89 -12.27 0.72
C ILE A 43 1.83 -12.38 1.83
N GLY A 44 0.58 -12.13 1.47
CA GLY A 44 -0.56 -12.23 2.37
C GLY A 44 -1.44 -13.45 2.08
N ALA A 45 -2.61 -13.50 2.69
CA ALA A 45 -3.61 -14.55 2.47
C ALA A 45 -4.03 -14.69 1.00
N GLY A 46 -3.87 -13.64 0.20
CA GLY A 46 -4.24 -13.65 -1.21
C GLY A 46 -3.61 -14.79 -2.02
N ILE A 47 -2.31 -15.03 -1.84
CA ILE A 47 -1.63 -16.11 -2.58
C ILE A 47 -2.13 -17.49 -2.16
N PHE A 48 -2.43 -17.67 -0.87
CA PHE A 48 -2.86 -18.97 -0.33
C PHE A 48 -4.35 -19.24 -0.57
N SER A 49 -5.20 -18.23 -0.48
CA SER A 49 -6.65 -18.38 -0.58
C SER A 49 -7.18 -18.29 -2.02
N THR A 50 -6.56 -17.51 -2.88
CA THR A 50 -7.11 -17.22 -4.22
C THR A 50 -6.46 -18.01 -5.34
N ILE A 51 -5.22 -18.50 -5.17
CA ILE A 51 -4.46 -19.16 -6.26
C ILE A 51 -5.17 -20.43 -6.76
N GLY A 52 -5.78 -21.20 -5.88
CA GLY A 52 -6.52 -22.40 -6.23
C GLY A 52 -7.71 -22.10 -7.15
N LYS A 53 -8.52 -21.09 -6.79
CA LYS A 53 -9.66 -20.65 -7.61
C LYS A 53 -9.19 -20.04 -8.93
N ALA A 54 -8.16 -19.21 -8.91
CA ALA A 54 -7.61 -18.59 -10.12
C ALA A 54 -7.09 -19.64 -11.10
N SER A 55 -6.39 -20.67 -10.61
CA SER A 55 -5.88 -21.76 -11.43
C SER A 55 -7.00 -22.65 -11.97
N ALA A 56 -8.04 -22.90 -11.19
CA ALA A 56 -9.19 -23.69 -11.63
C ALA A 56 -10.00 -22.98 -12.74
N MET A 57 -10.12 -21.65 -12.67
CA MET A 57 -10.86 -20.86 -13.65
C MET A 57 -10.04 -20.51 -14.89
N GLY A 58 -8.78 -20.19 -14.72
CA GLY A 58 -7.90 -19.68 -15.78
C GLY A 58 -6.98 -20.73 -16.41
N GLY A 59 -6.92 -21.93 -15.83
CA GLY A 59 -6.02 -22.99 -16.30
C GLY A 59 -4.56 -22.50 -16.41
N PRO A 60 -3.79 -23.04 -17.39
CA PRO A 60 -2.38 -22.64 -17.59
C PRO A 60 -2.21 -21.16 -17.94
N GLY A 61 -3.24 -20.50 -18.47
CA GLY A 61 -3.23 -19.08 -18.85
C GLY A 61 -3.10 -18.14 -17.66
N VAL A 62 -3.36 -18.61 -16.44
CA VAL A 62 -3.24 -17.83 -15.22
C VAL A 62 -1.81 -17.30 -15.01
N ILE A 63 -0.80 -18.04 -15.45
CA ILE A 63 0.61 -17.62 -15.36
C ILE A 63 0.84 -16.33 -16.14
N LEU A 64 0.30 -16.24 -17.36
CA LEU A 64 0.43 -15.02 -18.18
C LEU A 64 -0.27 -13.83 -17.53
N LEU A 65 -1.41 -14.06 -16.89
CA LEU A 65 -2.13 -13.02 -16.15
C LEU A 65 -1.30 -12.50 -14.97
N PHE A 66 -0.68 -13.40 -14.19
CA PHE A 66 0.19 -13.00 -13.08
C PHE A 66 1.40 -12.21 -13.57
N VAL A 67 2.04 -12.62 -14.66
CA VAL A 67 3.18 -11.89 -15.25
C VAL A 67 2.75 -10.50 -15.72
N ALA A 68 1.62 -10.40 -16.43
CA ALA A 68 1.11 -9.11 -16.90
C ALA A 68 0.77 -8.18 -15.72
N THR A 69 0.13 -8.72 -14.68
CA THR A 69 -0.18 -7.97 -13.46
C THR A 69 1.09 -7.54 -12.74
N ALA A 70 2.10 -8.40 -12.63
CA ALA A 70 3.38 -8.06 -12.01
C ALA A 70 4.09 -6.91 -12.75
N ILE A 71 4.06 -6.90 -14.07
CA ILE A 71 4.61 -5.79 -14.88
C ILE A 71 3.86 -4.49 -14.59
N ALA A 72 2.52 -4.52 -14.59
CA ALA A 72 1.71 -3.34 -14.30
C ALA A 72 1.96 -2.81 -12.89
N CYS A 73 2.02 -3.69 -11.89
CA CYS A 73 2.39 -3.34 -10.51
C CYS A 73 3.81 -2.77 -10.42
N GLY A 74 4.76 -3.27 -11.23
CA GLY A 74 6.12 -2.75 -11.31
C GLY A 74 6.15 -1.28 -11.73
N PHE A 75 5.40 -0.90 -12.75
CA PHE A 75 5.29 0.52 -13.14
C PHE A 75 4.66 1.38 -12.05
N ALA A 76 3.62 0.89 -11.38
CA ALA A 76 3.04 1.59 -10.23
C ALA A 76 4.06 1.76 -9.10
N ALA A 77 4.86 0.73 -8.80
CA ALA A 77 5.89 0.79 -7.78
C ALA A 77 6.98 1.83 -8.09
N LEU A 78 7.38 1.99 -9.35
CA LEU A 78 8.32 3.02 -9.77
C LEU A 78 7.76 4.43 -9.56
N ALA A 79 6.48 4.66 -9.88
CA ALA A 79 5.82 5.93 -9.61
C ALA A 79 5.74 6.22 -8.10
N TYR A 80 5.43 5.22 -7.28
CA TYR A 80 5.45 5.37 -5.82
C TYR A 80 6.85 5.67 -5.28
N ALA A 81 7.89 5.06 -5.83
CA ALA A 81 9.27 5.31 -5.43
C ALA A 81 9.68 6.76 -5.73
N GLU A 82 9.25 7.32 -6.85
CA GLU A 82 9.47 8.73 -7.18
C GLU A 82 8.78 9.64 -6.16
N PHE A 83 7.48 9.42 -5.88
CA PHE A 83 6.77 10.19 -4.85
C PHE A 83 7.42 10.07 -3.48
N ALA A 84 7.84 8.87 -3.08
CA ALA A 84 8.51 8.65 -1.80
C ALA A 84 9.85 9.40 -1.69
N SER A 85 10.57 9.60 -2.80
CA SER A 85 11.79 10.39 -2.84
C SER A 85 11.54 11.88 -2.69
N LEU A 86 10.42 12.38 -3.21
CA LEU A 86 10.03 13.80 -3.16
C LEU A 86 9.36 14.18 -1.83
N VAL A 87 8.58 13.26 -1.28
CA VAL A 87 7.78 13.47 -0.05
C VAL A 87 8.03 12.30 0.91
N PRO A 88 9.18 12.26 1.61
CA PRO A 88 9.57 11.14 2.46
C PRO A 88 8.85 11.18 3.82
N VAL A 89 7.54 11.09 3.79
CA VAL A 89 6.67 11.04 4.98
C VAL A 89 5.76 9.84 4.94
N SER A 90 5.41 9.31 6.10
CA SER A 90 4.40 8.26 6.21
C SER A 90 3.02 8.82 5.88
N GLY A 91 2.21 8.10 5.12
CA GLY A 91 0.87 8.53 4.76
C GLY A 91 0.35 7.92 3.46
N SER A 92 1.18 7.09 2.82
CA SER A 92 0.79 6.27 1.65
C SER A 92 0.18 7.13 0.53
N ALA A 93 -0.69 6.52 -0.27
CA ALA A 93 -1.40 7.16 -1.38
C ALA A 93 -2.22 8.38 -0.97
N TYR A 94 -2.71 8.45 0.28
CA TYR A 94 -3.42 9.61 0.81
C TYR A 94 -2.57 10.88 0.73
N THR A 95 -1.34 10.83 1.28
CA THR A 95 -0.46 12.00 1.31
C THR A 95 -0.01 12.41 -0.09
N TYR A 96 0.33 11.46 -0.94
CA TYR A 96 0.74 11.74 -2.32
C TYR A 96 -0.40 12.36 -3.13
N SER A 97 -1.62 11.87 -2.95
CA SER A 97 -2.81 12.43 -3.59
C SER A 97 -3.13 13.84 -3.08
N TYR A 98 -2.90 14.12 -1.80
CA TYR A 98 -3.10 15.46 -1.24
C TYR A 98 -2.15 16.49 -1.87
N VAL A 99 -0.89 16.09 -2.09
CA VAL A 99 0.11 16.95 -2.72
C VAL A 99 -0.18 17.15 -4.21
N ALA A 100 -0.50 16.06 -4.92
CA ALA A 100 -0.66 16.09 -6.37
C ALA A 100 -2.02 16.71 -6.81
N PHE A 101 -3.12 16.24 -6.24
CA PHE A 101 -4.47 16.51 -6.72
C PHE A 101 -5.31 17.39 -5.77
N GLY A 102 -4.92 17.47 -4.50
CA GLY A 102 -5.60 18.28 -3.49
C GLY A 102 -6.55 17.49 -2.57
N GLU A 103 -7.30 18.25 -1.76
CA GLU A 103 -8.02 17.73 -0.60
C GLU A 103 -9.14 16.73 -0.97
N LEU A 104 -9.90 17.00 -2.02
CA LEU A 104 -11.00 16.14 -2.45
C LEU A 104 -10.52 14.75 -2.84
N PHE A 105 -9.49 14.67 -3.68
CA PHE A 105 -8.93 13.39 -4.12
C PHE A 105 -8.28 12.63 -2.96
N ALA A 106 -7.57 13.33 -2.08
CA ALA A 106 -7.01 12.73 -0.89
C ALA A 106 -8.10 12.13 0.02
N TRP A 107 -9.22 12.82 0.17
CA TRP A 107 -10.36 12.33 0.96
C TRP A 107 -10.95 11.04 0.37
N ILE A 108 -11.19 11.01 -0.94
CA ILE A 108 -11.70 9.81 -1.64
C ILE A 108 -10.73 8.64 -1.47
N ILE A 109 -9.42 8.87 -1.69
CA ILE A 109 -8.41 7.83 -1.56
C ILE A 109 -8.26 7.38 -0.11
N GLY A 110 -8.38 8.28 0.85
CA GLY A 110 -8.38 7.93 2.28
C GLY A 110 -9.49 6.95 2.63
N TRP A 111 -10.71 7.19 2.17
CA TRP A 111 -11.81 6.25 2.35
C TRP A 111 -11.60 4.93 1.61
N ALA A 112 -11.06 4.97 0.39
CA ALA A 112 -10.74 3.75 -0.37
C ALA A 112 -9.70 2.89 0.36
N LEU A 113 -8.68 3.50 0.96
CA LEU A 113 -7.66 2.79 1.75
C LEU A 113 -8.26 2.14 3.00
N ILE A 114 -9.14 2.83 3.73
CA ILE A 114 -9.83 2.25 4.89
C ILE A 114 -10.61 1.01 4.45
N LEU A 115 -11.39 1.12 3.39
CA LEU A 115 -12.18 0.03 2.85
C LEU A 115 -11.31 -1.15 2.39
N GLU A 116 -10.18 -0.87 1.75
CA GLU A 116 -9.20 -1.86 1.30
C GLU A 116 -8.66 -2.68 2.48
N TYR A 117 -8.22 -2.00 3.55
CA TYR A 117 -7.71 -2.68 4.74
C TYR A 117 -8.78 -3.47 5.47
N ASP A 118 -10.00 -2.96 5.56
CA ASP A 118 -11.11 -3.66 6.21
C ASP A 118 -11.49 -4.93 5.45
N ILE A 119 -11.64 -4.86 4.13
CA ILE A 119 -11.93 -6.02 3.28
C ILE A 119 -10.76 -7.02 3.33
N GLY A 120 -9.52 -6.53 3.31
CA GLY A 120 -8.32 -7.35 3.46
C GLY A 120 -8.33 -8.15 4.75
N ASN A 121 -8.62 -7.51 5.88
CA ASN A 121 -8.69 -8.16 7.19
C ASN A 121 -9.79 -9.22 7.25
N ILE A 122 -10.98 -8.93 6.70
CA ILE A 122 -12.09 -9.91 6.61
C ILE A 122 -11.66 -11.12 5.78
N THR A 123 -11.02 -10.91 4.63
CA THR A 123 -10.55 -12.00 3.76
C THR A 123 -9.52 -12.89 4.47
N VAL A 124 -8.59 -12.28 5.18
CA VAL A 124 -7.59 -13.02 5.97
C VAL A 124 -8.26 -13.84 7.07
N ALA A 125 -9.21 -13.25 7.79
CA ALA A 125 -9.92 -13.93 8.86
C ALA A 125 -10.73 -15.15 8.35
N ILE A 126 -11.41 -15.00 7.22
CA ILE A 126 -12.15 -16.10 6.60
C ILE A 126 -11.20 -17.21 6.15
N SER A 127 -10.11 -16.85 5.47
CA SER A 127 -9.12 -17.83 5.01
C SER A 127 -8.50 -18.60 6.17
N TRP A 128 -8.21 -17.92 7.27
CA TRP A 128 -7.69 -18.53 8.47
C TRP A 128 -8.69 -19.53 9.08
N SER A 129 -9.97 -19.15 9.15
CA SER A 129 -11.04 -20.03 9.63
C SER A 129 -11.18 -21.28 8.76
N ASP A 130 -11.14 -21.14 7.43
CA ASP A 130 -11.25 -22.25 6.49
C ASP A 130 -10.10 -23.25 6.66
N TYR A 131 -8.87 -22.78 6.87
CA TYR A 131 -7.73 -23.65 7.14
C TYR A 131 -7.90 -24.45 8.45
N PHE A 132 -8.39 -23.82 9.51
CA PHE A 132 -8.60 -24.49 10.79
C PHE A 132 -9.73 -25.51 10.77
N THR A 133 -10.77 -25.26 9.99
CA THR A 133 -11.91 -26.19 9.87
C THR A 133 -11.65 -27.33 8.91
N SER A 134 -10.62 -27.24 8.07
CA SER A 134 -10.21 -28.31 7.15
C SER A 134 -9.15 -29.26 7.71
N LEU A 135 -8.64 -28.99 8.92
CA LEU A 135 -7.72 -29.86 9.66
C LEU A 135 -8.49 -30.86 10.50
#